data_57572921a9393cdf14307145dd3afd41
#
_entry.id   57572921a9393cdf14307145dd3afd41
#
_cell.length_a   1.000
_cell.length_b   1.000
_cell.length_c   1.000
_cell.angle_alpha   90.00
_cell.angle_beta   90.00
_cell.angle_gamma   90.00
#
_symmetry.space_group_name_H-M   'P 1'
#
loop_
_entity.id
_entity.type
_entity.pdbx_description
1 polymer ?
#
loop_
_entity_poly.entity_id
_entity_poly.type
_entity_poly.pdbx_seq_one_letter_code
_entity_poly.pdbx_strand_id
1 'polypeptide(L)'
;MLGVGYELAASGRPQEQLNTDQQVTFHQEEAYLQDFLAKSDHPEVGVNLEELLEFKIGDATGVPSTKGTTPEAMVKKLGGAKQVRLESKARTQLLRLSYGTTQDGRDRYQFEFTHMKDGYYLTAIQGYQPTSKDHLESKQLKKVAFTNLASGKEKTGMKLEDILQKVGLPQSLLLNYKDGKTALVLTYRAQEGLVFVTLQAQKDARYHLVKVE
;
A
#
# COMPACT_ATOMS: atom_id res chain seq x y z
N MET A 1 -4.34 -24.59 13.50
CA MET A 1 -3.20 -23.79 14.02
C MET A 1 -3.62 -22.32 13.99
N LEU A 2 -3.83 -21.75 15.17
CA LEU A 2 -4.15 -20.33 15.32
C LEU A 2 -2.88 -19.54 14.99
N GLY A 3 -2.96 -18.61 14.03
CA GLY A 3 -1.86 -17.73 13.71
C GLY A 3 -1.62 -16.75 14.87
N VAL A 4 -0.39 -16.67 15.36
CA VAL A 4 0.02 -15.67 16.34
C VAL A 4 0.35 -14.40 15.57
N GLY A 5 -0.38 -13.33 15.84
CA GLY A 5 -0.12 -11.99 15.28
C GLY A 5 0.54 -11.10 16.34
N TYR A 6 1.54 -10.33 15.94
CA TYR A 6 2.18 -9.31 16.80
C TYR A 6 1.83 -7.93 16.26
N GLU A 7 1.38 -7.07 17.14
CA GLU A 7 1.08 -5.66 16.83
C GLU A 7 1.87 -4.75 17.77
N LEU A 8 2.63 -3.82 17.18
CA LEU A 8 3.29 -2.75 17.93
C LEU A 8 2.74 -1.41 17.46
N ALA A 9 2.27 -0.61 18.41
CA ALA A 9 1.91 0.78 18.20
C ALA A 9 2.86 1.68 18.99
N ALA A 10 3.06 2.91 18.55
CA ALA A 10 3.90 3.91 19.23
C ALA A 10 3.42 4.21 20.68
N SER A 11 2.19 3.81 21.01
CA SER A 11 1.61 3.91 22.37
C SER A 11 0.92 2.59 22.75
N GLY A 12 1.59 1.78 23.59
CA GLY A 12 0.97 0.65 24.29
C GLY A 12 1.48 -0.74 23.90
N ARG A 13 1.68 -1.59 24.92
CA ARG A 13 2.16 -2.98 24.79
C ARG A 13 1.04 -3.97 25.09
N PRO A 14 0.89 -5.09 24.34
CA PRO A 14 0.20 -6.28 24.83
C PRO A 14 1.16 -7.15 25.66
N GLN A 15 0.73 -7.60 26.82
CA GLN A 15 1.44 -8.60 27.63
C GLN A 15 0.69 -9.94 27.53
N GLU A 16 1.30 -10.94 26.91
CA GLU A 16 0.93 -12.36 27.05
C GLU A 16 2.08 -13.14 27.66
N GLN A 17 1.76 -14.11 28.52
CA GLN A 17 2.75 -15.00 29.13
C GLN A 17 3.18 -16.07 28.11
N LEU A 18 4.41 -15.97 27.63
CA LEU A 18 5.04 -16.93 26.71
C LEU A 18 6.02 -17.83 27.47
N ASN A 19 6.29 -19.05 26.94
CA ASN A 19 7.37 -19.89 27.46
C ASN A 19 8.75 -19.32 27.07
N THR A 20 9.84 -19.83 27.65
CA THR A 20 11.18 -19.26 27.53
C THR A 20 11.68 -19.15 26.07
N ASP A 21 11.44 -20.17 25.25
CA ASP A 21 11.87 -20.15 23.84
C ASP A 21 11.02 -19.18 23.00
N GLN A 22 9.73 -19.13 23.29
CA GLN A 22 8.82 -18.15 22.68
C GLN A 22 9.17 -16.72 23.10
N GLN A 23 9.62 -16.51 24.35
CA GLN A 23 10.05 -15.20 24.83
C GLN A 23 11.33 -14.71 24.11
N VAL A 24 12.31 -15.59 23.89
CA VAL A 24 13.54 -15.23 23.17
C VAL A 24 13.23 -14.87 21.72
N THR A 25 12.43 -15.67 21.03
CA THR A 25 12.01 -15.40 19.65
C THR A 25 11.19 -14.09 19.58
N PHE A 26 10.26 -13.88 20.52
CA PHE A 26 9.47 -12.67 20.62
C PHE A 26 10.35 -11.42 20.79
N HIS A 27 11.34 -11.45 21.68
CA HIS A 27 12.24 -10.30 21.88
C HIS A 27 13.09 -9.97 20.65
N GLN A 28 13.52 -10.96 19.89
CA GLN A 28 14.25 -10.75 18.64
C GLN A 28 13.36 -10.14 17.55
N GLU A 29 12.13 -10.64 17.41
CA GLU A 29 11.14 -10.09 16.49
C GLU A 29 10.71 -8.68 16.92
N GLU A 30 10.48 -8.45 18.22
CA GLU A 30 10.15 -7.13 18.75
C GLU A 30 11.24 -6.11 18.47
N ALA A 31 12.51 -6.45 18.72
CA ALA A 31 13.65 -5.57 18.44
C ALA A 31 13.72 -5.19 16.94
N TYR A 32 13.53 -6.17 16.05
CA TYR A 32 13.47 -5.93 14.60
C TYR A 32 12.31 -5.02 14.21
N LEU A 33 11.12 -5.23 14.80
CA LEU A 33 9.94 -4.41 14.49
C LEU A 33 10.07 -2.97 15.01
N GLN A 34 10.76 -2.77 16.14
CA GLN A 34 11.01 -1.44 16.72
C GLN A 34 11.83 -0.54 15.79
N ASP A 35 12.70 -1.12 14.94
CA ASP A 35 13.48 -0.36 13.98
C ASP A 35 12.61 0.36 12.93
N PHE A 36 11.39 -0.11 12.71
CA PHE A 36 10.46 0.47 11.74
C PHE A 36 9.48 1.48 12.34
N LEU A 37 9.37 1.54 13.67
CA LEU A 37 8.46 2.48 14.33
C LEU A 37 9.03 3.91 14.33
N ALA A 38 8.11 4.87 14.24
CA ALA A 38 8.46 6.26 14.45
C ALA A 38 8.91 6.52 15.89
N LYS A 39 9.93 7.35 16.03
CA LYS A 39 10.45 7.76 17.35
C LYS A 39 9.62 8.85 18.02
N SER A 40 8.63 9.40 17.33
CA SER A 40 7.71 10.43 17.84
C SER A 40 6.27 9.90 17.92
N ASP A 41 5.50 10.38 18.87
CA ASP A 41 4.10 9.98 19.08
C ASP A 41 3.16 10.42 17.95
N HIS A 42 3.61 11.31 17.08
CA HIS A 42 2.83 11.84 15.95
C HIS A 42 3.66 11.81 14.66
N PRO A 43 3.91 10.63 14.07
CA PRO A 43 4.59 10.54 12.79
C PRO A 43 3.65 11.01 11.67
N GLU A 44 3.60 12.31 11.42
CA GLU A 44 2.94 12.85 10.24
C GLU A 44 3.84 12.71 9.03
N VAL A 45 3.74 11.58 8.37
CA VAL A 45 4.41 11.39 7.08
C VAL A 45 3.44 11.82 6.00
N GLY A 46 3.74 12.94 5.36
CA GLY A 46 2.98 13.47 4.23
C GLY A 46 3.27 12.71 2.94
N VAL A 47 2.98 11.39 2.93
CA VAL A 47 3.12 10.58 1.71
C VAL A 47 2.00 10.95 0.75
N ASN A 48 2.33 11.26 -0.50
CA ASN A 48 1.38 11.49 -1.56
C ASN A 48 1.35 10.32 -2.57
N LEU A 49 0.35 10.33 -3.46
CA LEU A 49 0.16 9.27 -4.44
C LEU A 49 1.39 9.07 -5.34
N GLU A 50 2.02 10.16 -5.74
CA GLU A 50 3.18 10.13 -6.64
C GLU A 50 4.38 9.44 -5.98
N GLU A 51 4.61 9.68 -4.69
CA GLU A 51 5.67 9.02 -3.91
C GLU A 51 5.42 7.52 -3.71
N LEU A 52 4.14 7.11 -3.58
CA LEU A 52 3.78 5.69 -3.50
C LEU A 52 4.20 4.93 -4.75
N LEU A 53 4.08 5.55 -5.92
CA LEU A 53 4.39 4.92 -7.20
C LEU A 53 5.89 4.76 -7.48
N GLU A 54 6.74 5.37 -6.67
CA GLU A 54 8.20 5.20 -6.75
C GLU A 54 8.68 3.89 -6.08
N PHE A 55 7.84 3.26 -5.24
CA PHE A 55 8.19 2.00 -4.62
C PHE A 55 8.00 0.82 -5.57
N LYS A 56 9.00 -0.06 -5.59
CA LYS A 56 8.94 -1.29 -6.39
C LYS A 56 8.06 -2.31 -5.69
N ILE A 57 7.03 -2.79 -6.38
CA ILE A 57 6.18 -3.90 -5.94
C ILE A 57 6.78 -5.22 -6.42
N GLY A 58 6.96 -6.16 -5.50
CA GLY A 58 7.44 -7.50 -5.79
C GLY A 58 6.30 -8.48 -6.02
N ASP A 59 6.66 -9.64 -6.56
CA ASP A 59 5.75 -10.80 -6.73
C ASP A 59 6.26 -11.96 -5.90
N ALA A 60 5.59 -12.25 -4.80
CA ALA A 60 5.92 -13.37 -3.92
C ALA A 60 5.43 -14.73 -4.48
N THR A 61 4.50 -14.71 -5.43
CA THR A 61 3.86 -15.92 -5.99
C THR A 61 4.45 -16.34 -7.34
N GLY A 62 5.20 -15.46 -7.98
CA GLY A 62 5.84 -15.70 -9.27
C GLY A 62 6.96 -16.76 -9.20
N VAL A 63 7.20 -17.41 -10.33
CA VAL A 63 8.32 -18.35 -10.48
C VAL A 63 9.17 -17.91 -11.70
N PRO A 64 10.34 -17.28 -11.45
CA PRO A 64 10.89 -16.88 -10.15
C PRO A 64 10.14 -15.71 -9.50
N SER A 65 10.13 -15.64 -8.16
CA SER A 65 9.61 -14.50 -7.43
C SER A 65 10.43 -13.25 -7.73
N THR A 66 9.78 -12.07 -7.77
CA THR A 66 10.47 -10.79 -7.93
C THR A 66 10.45 -9.99 -6.63
N LYS A 67 11.60 -9.42 -6.26
CA LYS A 67 11.74 -8.65 -5.04
C LYS A 67 11.23 -7.23 -5.23
N GLY A 68 10.44 -6.77 -4.26
CA GLY A 68 10.02 -5.38 -4.12
C GLY A 68 10.99 -4.53 -3.29
N THR A 69 10.56 -3.35 -2.89
CA THR A 69 11.27 -2.49 -1.93
C THR A 69 11.32 -3.18 -0.57
N THR A 70 12.43 -3.07 0.17
CA THR A 70 12.53 -3.60 1.54
C THR A 70 11.94 -2.64 2.57
N PRO A 71 11.53 -3.11 3.77
CA PRO A 71 11.04 -2.24 4.85
C PRO A 71 12.07 -1.18 5.25
N GLU A 72 13.35 -1.55 5.33
CA GLU A 72 14.46 -0.66 5.69
C GLU A 72 14.61 0.49 4.67
N ALA A 73 14.55 0.15 3.37
CA ALA A 73 14.61 1.16 2.31
C ALA A 73 13.41 2.11 2.35
N MET A 74 12.23 1.60 2.69
CA MET A 74 11.02 2.41 2.84
C MET A 74 11.13 3.34 4.05
N VAL A 75 11.49 2.83 5.22
CA VAL A 75 11.66 3.64 6.43
C VAL A 75 12.76 4.69 6.26
N LYS A 76 13.84 4.36 5.56
CA LYS A 76 14.88 5.35 5.21
C LYS A 76 14.32 6.50 4.38
N LYS A 77 13.34 6.24 3.50
CA LYS A 77 12.72 7.26 2.63
C LYS A 77 11.60 8.03 3.31
N LEU A 78 10.71 7.33 4.02
CA LEU A 78 9.49 7.91 4.59
C LEU A 78 9.61 8.27 6.08
N GLY A 79 10.66 7.80 6.76
CA GLY A 79 10.72 7.81 8.22
C GLY A 79 10.01 6.60 8.85
N GLY A 80 9.98 6.54 10.18
CA GLY A 80 9.34 5.45 10.90
C GLY A 80 7.83 5.42 10.74
N ALA A 81 7.27 4.22 10.76
CA ALA A 81 5.83 3.99 10.66
C ALA A 81 5.09 4.34 11.96
N LYS A 82 3.84 4.75 11.84
CA LYS A 82 2.93 4.95 12.98
C LYS A 82 2.64 3.64 13.71
N GLN A 83 2.51 2.55 12.95
CA GLN A 83 2.21 1.22 13.46
C GLN A 83 2.95 0.17 12.64
N VAL A 84 3.44 -0.84 13.33
CA VAL A 84 4.08 -2.02 12.73
C VAL A 84 3.33 -3.26 13.20
N ARG A 85 2.95 -4.14 12.26
CA ARG A 85 2.24 -5.37 12.55
C ARG A 85 2.90 -6.53 11.81
N LEU A 86 3.20 -7.60 12.54
CA LEU A 86 3.66 -8.87 11.99
C LEU A 86 2.54 -9.90 12.11
N GLU A 87 2.16 -10.50 10.99
CA GLU A 87 1.12 -11.51 10.92
C GLU A 87 1.66 -12.78 10.29
N SER A 88 1.35 -13.93 10.88
CA SER A 88 1.59 -15.24 10.29
C SER A 88 0.30 -15.79 9.73
N LYS A 89 0.22 -15.97 8.41
CA LYS A 89 -0.98 -16.49 7.73
C LYS A 89 -0.61 -17.73 6.93
N ALA A 90 -1.08 -18.91 7.40
CA ALA A 90 -0.75 -20.21 6.84
C ALA A 90 0.78 -20.44 6.77
N ARG A 91 1.38 -20.35 5.59
CA ARG A 91 2.83 -20.56 5.37
C ARG A 91 3.56 -19.24 5.05
N THR A 92 2.88 -18.10 5.16
CA THR A 92 3.40 -16.80 4.77
C THR A 92 3.44 -15.87 5.98
N GLN A 93 4.56 -15.19 6.17
CA GLN A 93 4.66 -14.09 7.13
C GLN A 93 4.48 -12.77 6.39
N LEU A 94 3.66 -11.90 6.97
CA LEU A 94 3.37 -10.58 6.45
C LEU A 94 3.78 -9.53 7.46
N LEU A 95 4.59 -8.57 7.03
CA LEU A 95 4.92 -7.38 7.80
C LEU A 95 4.11 -6.20 7.22
N ARG A 96 3.37 -5.48 8.07
CA ARG A 96 2.62 -4.29 7.67
C ARG A 96 3.16 -3.06 8.37
N LEU A 97 3.40 -2.01 7.60
CA LEU A 97 3.74 -0.68 8.08
C LEU A 97 2.59 0.28 7.76
N SER A 98 2.08 0.98 8.78
CA SER A 98 1.00 1.96 8.61
C SER A 98 1.52 3.38 8.76
N TYR A 99 1.10 4.27 7.85
CA TYR A 99 1.49 5.67 7.80
C TYR A 99 0.27 6.58 7.66
N GLY A 100 0.35 7.73 8.33
CA GLY A 100 -0.67 8.77 8.29
C GLY A 100 -2.02 8.33 8.86
N THR A 101 -2.92 9.29 9.02
CA THR A 101 -4.28 9.05 9.51
C THR A 101 -5.28 9.79 8.63
N THR A 102 -6.36 9.13 8.26
CA THR A 102 -7.49 9.75 7.56
C THR A 102 -8.35 10.56 8.53
N GLN A 103 -9.25 11.40 8.01
CA GLN A 103 -10.15 12.19 8.83
C GLN A 103 -11.07 11.35 9.73
N ASP A 104 -11.42 10.13 9.29
CA ASP A 104 -12.23 9.17 10.05
C ASP A 104 -11.41 8.21 10.91
N GLY A 105 -10.12 8.50 11.13
CA GLY A 105 -9.25 7.81 12.10
C GLY A 105 -8.61 6.51 11.60
N ARG A 106 -8.79 6.14 10.33
CA ARG A 106 -8.13 4.96 9.73
C ARG A 106 -6.69 5.27 9.35
N ASP A 107 -5.88 4.21 9.18
CA ASP A 107 -4.58 4.36 8.55
C ASP A 107 -4.75 4.86 7.11
N ARG A 108 -4.03 5.93 6.76
CA ARG A 108 -4.09 6.48 5.41
C ARG A 108 -3.42 5.56 4.41
N TYR A 109 -2.27 5.00 4.76
CA TYR A 109 -1.52 4.07 3.93
C TYR A 109 -1.06 2.86 4.73
N GLN A 110 -1.23 1.68 4.14
CA GLN A 110 -0.70 0.42 4.65
C GLN A 110 0.20 -0.19 3.57
N PHE A 111 1.43 -0.49 3.96
CA PHE A 111 2.42 -1.15 3.13
C PHE A 111 2.57 -2.58 3.62
N GLU A 112 2.28 -3.55 2.75
CA GLU A 112 2.35 -4.96 3.05
C GLU A 112 3.61 -5.56 2.43
N PHE A 113 4.43 -6.15 3.28
CA PHE A 113 5.65 -6.85 2.90
C PHE A 113 5.46 -8.34 3.15
N THR A 114 5.75 -9.14 2.14
CA THR A 114 5.72 -10.60 2.24
C THR A 114 7.12 -11.12 2.50
N HIS A 115 7.26 -12.04 3.47
CA HIS A 115 8.51 -12.74 3.69
C HIS A 115 8.80 -13.68 2.52
N MET A 116 9.94 -13.48 1.88
CA MET A 116 10.51 -14.34 0.86
C MET A 116 11.75 -15.05 1.45
N LYS A 117 12.45 -15.81 0.64
CA LYS A 117 13.59 -16.65 1.07
C LYS A 117 14.61 -15.93 1.97
N ASP A 118 14.84 -14.64 1.77
CA ASP A 118 15.94 -13.89 2.37
C ASP A 118 15.52 -12.55 3.01
N GLY A 119 14.21 -12.33 3.22
CA GLY A 119 13.72 -11.14 3.90
C GLY A 119 12.32 -10.72 3.48
N TYR A 120 11.92 -9.55 3.95
CA TYR A 120 10.62 -8.96 3.64
C TYR A 120 10.71 -8.03 2.43
N TYR A 121 9.77 -8.17 1.49
CA TYR A 121 9.69 -7.35 0.28
C TYR A 121 8.27 -6.85 0.07
N LEU A 122 8.14 -5.59 -0.30
CA LEU A 122 6.88 -4.93 -0.56
C LEU A 122 6.11 -5.64 -1.68
N THR A 123 4.89 -6.09 -1.39
CA THR A 123 4.02 -6.80 -2.34
C THR A 123 2.70 -6.09 -2.59
N ALA A 124 2.27 -5.22 -1.65
CA ALA A 124 1.09 -4.40 -1.85
C ALA A 124 1.17 -3.07 -1.08
N ILE A 125 0.51 -2.04 -1.62
CA ILE A 125 0.23 -0.77 -0.94
C ILE A 125 -1.28 -0.55 -1.02
N GLN A 126 -1.89 -0.30 0.13
CA GLN A 126 -3.28 0.11 0.23
C GLN A 126 -3.35 1.55 0.74
N GLY A 127 -4.15 2.39 0.10
CA GLY A 127 -4.31 3.78 0.50
C GLY A 127 -5.78 4.17 0.60
N TYR A 128 -6.08 5.03 1.58
CA TYR A 128 -7.41 5.63 1.80
C TYR A 128 -7.27 7.14 1.82
N GLN A 129 -8.18 7.84 1.13
CA GLN A 129 -8.15 9.31 0.99
C GLN A 129 -6.73 9.81 0.64
N PRO A 130 -6.13 9.30 -0.47
CA PRO A 130 -4.78 9.69 -0.84
C PRO A 130 -4.68 11.18 -1.10
N THR A 131 -3.49 11.73 -0.90
CA THR A 131 -3.16 13.10 -1.26
C THR A 131 -2.30 13.11 -2.52
N SER A 132 -2.22 14.26 -3.20
CA SER A 132 -1.35 14.49 -4.35
C SER A 132 -0.47 15.70 -4.10
N LYS A 133 0.75 15.69 -4.63
CA LYS A 133 1.65 16.84 -4.61
C LYS A 133 1.06 18.07 -5.31
N ASP A 134 0.20 17.86 -6.30
CA ASP A 134 -0.46 18.92 -7.07
C ASP A 134 -1.75 19.42 -6.40
N HIS A 135 -2.02 19.02 -5.13
CA HIS A 135 -3.20 19.41 -4.35
C HIS A 135 -4.53 19.15 -5.07
N LEU A 136 -4.59 18.06 -5.85
CA LEU A 136 -5.81 17.64 -6.51
C LEU A 136 -6.87 17.25 -5.47
N GLU A 137 -8.14 17.52 -5.79
CA GLU A 137 -9.29 17.18 -4.96
C GLU A 137 -10.08 16.02 -5.56
N SER A 138 -10.83 15.32 -4.71
CA SER A 138 -11.83 14.36 -5.16
C SER A 138 -13.02 15.08 -5.78
N LYS A 139 -13.54 14.56 -6.91
CA LYS A 139 -14.67 15.14 -7.62
C LYS A 139 -15.91 14.27 -7.47
N GLN A 140 -17.07 14.91 -7.27
CA GLN A 140 -18.39 14.26 -7.28
C GLN A 140 -18.88 14.13 -8.72
N LEU A 141 -18.61 13.00 -9.35
CA LEU A 141 -18.90 12.76 -10.76
C LEU A 141 -19.95 11.65 -10.95
N LYS A 142 -20.65 11.67 -12.09
CA LYS A 142 -21.50 10.57 -12.55
C LYS A 142 -20.64 9.43 -13.09
N LYS A 143 -21.14 8.20 -13.04
CA LYS A 143 -20.44 7.01 -13.57
C LYS A 143 -20.02 7.15 -15.03
N VAL A 144 -20.81 7.86 -15.86
CA VAL A 144 -20.50 8.12 -17.28
C VAL A 144 -19.18 8.87 -17.47
N ALA A 145 -18.77 9.73 -16.51
CA ALA A 145 -17.49 10.43 -16.61
C ALA A 145 -16.31 9.47 -16.58
N PHE A 146 -16.44 8.36 -15.84
CA PHE A 146 -15.41 7.32 -15.74
C PHE A 146 -15.40 6.39 -16.95
N THR A 147 -16.59 6.03 -17.49
CA THR A 147 -16.68 5.21 -18.71
C THR A 147 -16.07 5.92 -19.91
N ASN A 148 -16.19 7.24 -19.98
CA ASN A 148 -15.56 8.04 -21.05
C ASN A 148 -14.01 8.03 -21.00
N LEU A 149 -13.39 7.64 -19.87
CA LEU A 149 -11.94 7.46 -19.81
C LEU A 149 -11.48 6.31 -20.73
N ALA A 150 -12.29 5.26 -20.84
CA ALA A 150 -11.97 4.08 -21.67
C ALA A 150 -12.23 4.29 -23.15
N SER A 151 -12.98 5.33 -23.54
CA SER A 151 -13.35 5.60 -24.95
C SER A 151 -12.27 6.33 -25.76
N GLY A 152 -11.14 6.67 -25.15
CA GLY A 152 -10.02 7.36 -25.80
C GLY A 152 -9.34 6.50 -26.89
N LYS A 153 -8.89 7.16 -27.97
CA LYS A 153 -8.25 6.52 -29.13
C LYS A 153 -6.80 6.07 -28.91
N GLU A 154 -6.27 6.19 -27.68
CA GLU A 154 -4.90 5.82 -27.36
C GLU A 154 -4.75 4.30 -27.30
N LYS A 155 -3.90 3.72 -28.14
CA LYS A 155 -3.60 2.27 -28.17
C LYS A 155 -3.10 1.72 -26.84
N THR A 156 -2.49 2.56 -26.00
CA THR A 156 -1.90 2.20 -24.70
C THR A 156 -2.80 2.55 -23.51
N GLY A 157 -3.97 3.17 -23.75
CA GLY A 157 -4.84 3.69 -22.67
C GLY A 157 -4.36 5.03 -22.10
N MET A 158 -5.26 5.72 -21.40
CA MET A 158 -4.99 7.02 -20.78
C MET A 158 -3.99 6.89 -19.62
N LYS A 159 -3.09 7.83 -19.48
CA LYS A 159 -2.10 7.87 -18.38
C LYS A 159 -2.75 8.27 -17.06
N LEU A 160 -2.16 7.82 -15.95
CA LEU A 160 -2.64 8.14 -14.60
C LEU A 160 -2.80 9.64 -14.38
N GLU A 161 -1.80 10.44 -14.76
CA GLU A 161 -1.80 11.89 -14.57
C GLU A 161 -3.01 12.54 -15.25
N ASP A 162 -3.32 12.13 -16.49
CA ASP A 162 -4.47 12.64 -17.25
C ASP A 162 -5.81 12.21 -16.62
N ILE A 163 -5.86 10.99 -16.05
CA ILE A 163 -7.04 10.52 -15.30
C ILE A 163 -7.26 11.38 -14.07
N LEU A 164 -6.23 11.58 -13.25
CA LEU A 164 -6.33 12.38 -12.03
C LEU A 164 -6.76 13.83 -12.34
N GLN A 165 -6.27 14.43 -13.39
CA GLN A 165 -6.69 15.77 -13.82
C GLN A 165 -8.18 15.80 -14.22
N LYS A 166 -8.68 14.74 -14.88
CA LYS A 166 -10.08 14.68 -15.32
C LYS A 166 -11.05 14.38 -14.18
N VAL A 167 -10.76 13.37 -13.37
CA VAL A 167 -11.72 12.84 -12.38
C VAL A 167 -11.32 13.10 -10.92
N GLY A 168 -10.14 13.69 -10.68
CA GLY A 168 -9.66 14.01 -9.34
C GLY A 168 -9.08 12.80 -8.60
N LEU A 169 -8.86 12.97 -7.29
CA LEU A 169 -8.31 11.91 -6.43
C LEU A 169 -9.34 10.82 -6.14
N PRO A 170 -8.91 9.53 -6.08
CA PRO A 170 -9.77 8.43 -5.70
C PRO A 170 -10.08 8.43 -4.19
N GLN A 171 -11.13 7.71 -3.80
CA GLN A 171 -11.43 7.43 -2.40
C GLN A 171 -10.42 6.47 -1.77
N SER A 172 -9.96 5.49 -2.55
CA SER A 172 -8.93 4.55 -2.14
C SER A 172 -8.14 4.03 -3.34
N LEU A 173 -6.99 3.43 -3.05
CA LEU A 173 -6.15 2.78 -4.04
C LEU A 173 -5.61 1.45 -3.52
N LEU A 174 -5.31 0.57 -4.45
CA LEU A 174 -4.56 -0.66 -4.22
C LEU A 174 -3.49 -0.78 -5.31
N LEU A 175 -2.23 -0.84 -4.89
CA LEU A 175 -1.09 -1.12 -5.75
C LEU A 175 -0.55 -2.51 -5.40
N ASN A 176 -0.54 -3.42 -6.36
CA ASN A 176 -0.06 -4.79 -6.17
C ASN A 176 0.51 -5.36 -7.47
N TYR A 177 1.02 -6.59 -7.40
CA TYR A 177 1.46 -7.34 -8.58
C TYR A 177 0.34 -8.27 -9.02
N LYS A 178 -0.06 -8.20 -10.29
CA LYS A 178 -1.11 -9.02 -10.87
C LYS A 178 -0.81 -9.33 -12.34
N ASP A 179 -0.98 -10.59 -12.73
CA ASP A 179 -0.83 -11.04 -14.11
C ASP A 179 0.50 -10.64 -14.76
N GLY A 180 1.61 -10.78 -14.01
CA GLY A 180 2.95 -10.47 -14.48
C GLY A 180 3.32 -8.99 -14.52
N LYS A 181 2.47 -8.09 -13.97
CA LYS A 181 2.70 -6.64 -13.98
C LYS A 181 2.26 -5.99 -12.67
N THR A 182 2.86 -4.85 -12.35
CA THR A 182 2.34 -3.99 -11.29
C THR A 182 1.03 -3.36 -11.76
N ALA A 183 -0.03 -3.54 -10.98
CA ALA A 183 -1.37 -3.01 -11.20
C ALA A 183 -1.74 -1.99 -10.12
N LEU A 184 -2.36 -0.89 -10.53
CA LEU A 184 -2.91 0.14 -9.66
C LEU A 184 -4.43 0.17 -9.87
N VAL A 185 -5.19 -0.12 -8.82
CA VAL A 185 -6.64 -0.02 -8.81
C VAL A 185 -7.04 1.21 -8.02
N LEU A 186 -7.70 2.15 -8.65
CA LEU A 186 -8.26 3.36 -8.04
C LEU A 186 -9.75 3.16 -7.83
N THR A 187 -10.24 3.38 -6.61
CA THR A 187 -11.66 3.31 -6.29
C THR A 187 -12.23 4.71 -6.14
N TYR A 188 -13.26 5.00 -6.91
CA TYR A 188 -13.99 6.26 -6.87
C TYR A 188 -15.42 6.04 -6.36
N ARG A 189 -15.97 7.04 -5.68
CA ARG A 189 -17.40 7.10 -5.37
C ARG A 189 -18.07 8.01 -6.39
N ALA A 190 -18.74 7.42 -7.37
CA ALA A 190 -19.63 8.15 -8.27
C ALA A 190 -21.02 8.34 -7.62
N GLN A 191 -21.88 9.16 -8.25
CA GLN A 191 -23.23 9.39 -7.77
C GLN A 191 -24.07 8.10 -7.75
N GLU A 192 -23.80 7.19 -8.70
CA GLU A 192 -24.53 5.94 -8.89
C GLU A 192 -23.85 4.71 -8.22
N GLY A 193 -22.75 4.91 -7.45
CA GLY A 193 -22.06 3.81 -6.76
C GLY A 193 -20.54 3.86 -6.88
N LEU A 194 -19.91 2.73 -6.65
CA LEU A 194 -18.45 2.62 -6.76
C LEU A 194 -18.04 2.39 -8.21
N VAL A 195 -16.89 2.95 -8.57
CA VAL A 195 -16.21 2.74 -9.85
C VAL A 195 -14.77 2.35 -9.57
N PHE A 196 -14.31 1.29 -10.24
CA PHE A 196 -12.95 0.80 -10.17
C PHE A 196 -12.22 1.12 -11.48
N VAL A 197 -11.13 1.87 -11.37
CA VAL A 197 -10.27 2.24 -12.50
C VAL A 197 -8.96 1.50 -12.34
N THR A 198 -8.72 0.52 -13.21
CA THR A 198 -7.52 -0.33 -13.18
C THR A 198 -6.51 0.17 -14.19
N LEU A 199 -5.30 0.42 -13.72
CA LEU A 199 -4.14 0.77 -14.53
C LEU A 199 -3.04 -0.28 -14.37
N GLN A 200 -2.19 -0.40 -15.36
CA GLN A 200 -0.99 -1.25 -15.29
C GLN A 200 0.25 -0.45 -15.68
N ALA A 201 1.37 -0.77 -15.02
CA ALA A 201 2.67 -0.25 -15.40
C ALA A 201 3.04 -0.74 -16.80
N GLN A 202 3.50 0.17 -17.64
CA GLN A 202 3.95 -0.11 -19.00
C GLN A 202 5.48 0.00 -19.11
N LYS A 203 6.03 -0.26 -20.30
CA LYS A 203 7.47 -0.22 -20.59
C LYS A 203 8.09 1.17 -20.38
N ASP A 204 7.27 2.23 -20.46
CA ASP A 204 7.66 3.62 -20.18
C ASP A 204 7.70 3.97 -18.69
N ALA A 205 7.57 2.98 -17.81
CA ALA A 205 7.48 3.11 -16.36
C ALA A 205 6.28 3.96 -15.88
N ARG A 206 5.26 4.17 -16.72
CA ARG A 206 4.02 4.89 -16.38
C ARG A 206 2.84 3.94 -16.26
N TYR A 207 1.85 4.37 -15.49
CA TYR A 207 0.59 3.63 -15.32
C TYR A 207 -0.42 4.08 -16.37
N HIS A 208 -0.90 3.12 -17.16
CA HIS A 208 -1.89 3.34 -18.20
C HIS A 208 -3.19 2.59 -17.90
N LEU A 209 -4.31 3.21 -18.25
CA LEU A 209 -5.66 2.65 -18.08
C LEU A 209 -5.79 1.34 -18.86
N VAL A 210 -6.31 0.32 -18.15
CA VAL A 210 -6.63 -0.99 -18.71
C VAL A 210 -8.13 -1.25 -18.69
N LYS A 211 -8.81 -0.85 -17.59
CA LYS A 211 -10.21 -1.19 -17.35
C LYS A 211 -10.91 -0.17 -16.48
N VAL A 212 -12.21 0.01 -16.72
CA VAL A 212 -13.16 0.71 -15.84
C VAL A 212 -14.35 -0.20 -15.58
N GLU A 213 -14.72 -0.37 -14.31
CA GLU A 213 -15.83 -1.22 -13.84
C GLU A 213 -16.79 -0.47 -12.93
#